data_94db23aa3d34a4410fc22cc2b915e12f
#
_entry.id   94db23aa3d34a4410fc22cc2b915e12f
#
_cell.length_a   1.000
_cell.length_b   1.000
_cell.length_c   1.000
_cell.angle_alpha   90.00
_cell.angle_beta   90.00
_cell.angle_gamma   90.00
#
_symmetry.space_group_name_H-M   'P 1'
#
loop_
_entity.id
_entity.type
_entity.pdbx_description
1 polymer ?
#
loop_
_entity_poly.entity_id
_entity_poly.type
_entity_poly.pdbx_seq_one_letter_code
_entity_poly.pdbx_strand_id
1 'polypeptide(L)'
;ITIFSKQALLKTGRTGITLLDTPGHVDFSTETERTLQVLDYAVLVVSGTDGVQSHTETLWRLLRRYHIPAFVFINKMDLPGPGKEALLSQLSHRLGDGFVDFGAEQAERDEALALCDERLMEKMLDAGSLTAEDIIPAIARRHVFPCWFGVALQRENAGGLQGVDELLEGLDRYTRAAPALEAFGARVFKVSQDE
;
A
#
# COMPACT_ATOMS: atom_id res chain seq x y z
N ILE A 1 -0.42 1.56 -21.79
CA ILE A 1 -1.63 1.75 -20.94
C ILE A 1 -2.21 0.38 -20.70
N THR A 2 -2.33 -0.02 -19.43
CA THR A 2 -2.97 -1.29 -19.05
C THR A 2 -4.48 -1.10 -19.18
N ILE A 3 -5.12 -1.84 -20.08
CA ILE A 3 -6.57 -1.78 -20.32
C ILE A 3 -7.29 -2.82 -19.45
N PHE A 4 -6.69 -4.00 -19.27
CA PHE A 4 -7.24 -5.09 -18.48
C PHE A 4 -6.31 -5.44 -17.32
N SER A 5 -6.87 -5.84 -16.18
CA SER A 5 -6.08 -6.32 -15.05
C SER A 5 -5.23 -7.52 -15.45
N LYS A 6 -3.93 -7.46 -15.11
CA LYS A 6 -2.98 -8.56 -15.28
C LYS A 6 -2.74 -9.21 -13.93
N GLN A 7 -2.44 -10.49 -13.94
CA GLN A 7 -2.15 -11.26 -12.74
C GLN A 7 -0.72 -11.76 -12.75
N ALA A 8 -0.04 -11.64 -11.62
CA ALA A 8 1.27 -12.22 -11.38
C ALA A 8 1.30 -12.90 -10.01
N LEU A 9 2.00 -14.03 -9.93
CA LEU A 9 2.22 -14.77 -8.68
C LEU A 9 3.62 -14.46 -8.17
N LEU A 10 3.70 -13.98 -6.94
CA LEU A 10 4.94 -13.71 -6.23
C LEU A 10 5.02 -14.62 -5.01
N LYS A 11 6.20 -15.15 -4.72
CA LYS A 11 6.50 -15.80 -3.44
C LYS A 11 7.52 -14.95 -2.72
N THR A 12 7.12 -14.37 -1.62
CA THR A 12 8.00 -13.78 -0.63
C THR A 12 8.32 -14.81 0.46
N GLY A 13 9.21 -14.53 1.40
CA GLY A 13 9.73 -15.53 2.34
C GLY A 13 8.69 -16.46 2.97
N ARG A 14 7.54 -15.92 3.44
CA ARG A 14 6.48 -16.69 4.13
C ARG A 14 5.14 -16.65 3.42
N THR A 15 4.95 -15.72 2.49
CA THR A 15 3.63 -15.41 1.93
C THR A 15 3.61 -15.61 0.41
N GLY A 16 2.57 -16.28 -0.09
CA GLY A 16 2.23 -16.28 -1.51
C GLY A 16 1.34 -15.07 -1.82
N ILE A 17 1.78 -14.20 -2.72
CA ILE A 17 1.05 -13.00 -3.12
C ILE A 17 0.56 -13.17 -4.55
N THR A 18 -0.73 -13.00 -4.78
CA THR A 18 -1.29 -12.83 -6.11
C THR A 18 -1.42 -11.33 -6.38
N LEU A 19 -0.55 -10.79 -7.21
CA LEU A 19 -0.60 -9.40 -7.62
C LEU A 19 -1.61 -9.22 -8.74
N LEU A 20 -2.56 -8.30 -8.57
CA LEU A 20 -3.48 -7.86 -9.61
C LEU A 20 -3.10 -6.44 -10.03
N ASP A 21 -2.48 -6.31 -11.21
CA ASP A 21 -2.19 -4.99 -11.80
C ASP A 21 -3.50 -4.40 -12.34
N THR A 22 -3.93 -3.31 -11.74
CA THR A 22 -5.19 -2.65 -12.10
C THR A 22 -4.95 -1.46 -13.04
N PRO A 23 -5.83 -1.24 -14.04
CA PRO A 23 -5.73 -0.06 -14.88
C PRO A 23 -5.76 1.22 -14.05
N GLY A 24 -4.74 2.08 -14.23
CA GLY A 24 -4.62 3.35 -13.53
C GLY A 24 -5.35 4.52 -14.20
N HIS A 25 -6.04 4.32 -15.31
CA HIS A 25 -6.71 5.41 -16.05
C HIS A 25 -8.17 5.56 -15.64
N VAL A 26 -8.66 6.81 -15.54
CA VAL A 26 -10.03 7.13 -15.11
C VAL A 26 -11.11 6.46 -15.98
N ASP A 27 -10.83 6.23 -17.26
CA ASP A 27 -11.77 5.59 -18.20
C ASP A 27 -12.05 4.11 -17.88
N PHE A 28 -11.21 3.48 -17.04
CA PHE A 28 -11.34 2.07 -16.65
C PHE A 28 -11.80 1.88 -15.20
N SER A 29 -12.51 2.86 -14.66
CA SER A 29 -13.00 2.84 -13.27
C SER A 29 -13.86 1.62 -12.92
N THR A 30 -14.68 1.13 -13.87
CA THR A 30 -15.51 -0.08 -13.68
C THR A 30 -14.66 -1.34 -13.53
N GLU A 31 -13.60 -1.50 -14.31
CA GLU A 31 -12.68 -2.64 -14.21
C GLU A 31 -11.89 -2.59 -12.89
N THR A 32 -11.43 -1.41 -12.52
CA THR A 32 -10.80 -1.17 -11.22
C THR A 32 -11.74 -1.53 -10.09
N GLU A 33 -13.00 -1.08 -10.12
CA GLU A 33 -13.98 -1.35 -9.06
C GLU A 33 -14.32 -2.84 -8.92
N ARG A 34 -14.38 -3.58 -10.02
CA ARG A 34 -14.54 -5.05 -9.99
C ARG A 34 -13.36 -5.74 -9.33
N THR A 35 -12.13 -5.33 -9.67
CA THR A 35 -10.92 -5.88 -9.09
C THR A 35 -10.84 -5.60 -7.59
N LEU A 36 -11.21 -4.39 -7.14
CA LEU A 36 -11.21 -4.01 -5.73
C LEU A 36 -12.03 -4.96 -4.85
N GLN A 37 -13.09 -5.57 -5.38
CA GLN A 37 -13.96 -6.46 -4.60
C GLN A 37 -13.31 -7.80 -4.21
N VAL A 38 -12.15 -8.12 -4.76
CA VAL A 38 -11.43 -9.39 -4.50
C VAL A 38 -10.05 -9.17 -3.90
N LEU A 39 -9.69 -7.92 -3.58
CA LEU A 39 -8.42 -7.59 -2.95
C LEU A 39 -8.49 -7.78 -1.44
N ASP A 40 -7.47 -8.43 -0.87
CA ASP A 40 -7.21 -8.43 0.57
C ASP A 40 -6.50 -7.14 0.99
N TYR A 41 -5.60 -6.63 0.15
CA TYR A 41 -4.79 -5.43 0.36
C TYR A 41 -4.60 -4.68 -0.95
N ALA A 42 -4.27 -3.40 -0.88
CA ALA A 42 -3.90 -2.60 -2.03
C ALA A 42 -2.52 -1.95 -1.82
N VAL A 43 -1.76 -1.82 -2.90
CA VAL A 43 -0.58 -0.95 -2.95
C VAL A 43 -0.92 0.23 -3.84
N LEU A 44 -1.06 1.41 -3.25
CA LEU A 44 -1.28 2.67 -3.96
C LEU A 44 0.07 3.25 -4.38
N VAL A 45 0.32 3.32 -5.68
CA VAL A 45 1.56 3.91 -6.21
C VAL A 45 1.33 5.39 -6.52
N VAL A 46 2.15 6.26 -5.91
CA VAL A 46 2.10 7.71 -6.08
C VAL A 46 3.41 8.19 -6.71
N SER A 47 3.34 9.16 -7.61
CA SER A 47 4.54 9.78 -8.19
C SER A 47 5.17 10.75 -7.20
N GLY A 48 6.45 10.60 -6.89
CA GLY A 48 7.20 11.52 -6.03
C GLY A 48 7.39 12.90 -6.67
N THR A 49 7.30 13.01 -8.00
CA THR A 49 7.38 14.29 -8.71
C THR A 49 6.08 15.08 -8.70
N ASP A 50 4.95 14.37 -8.84
CA ASP A 50 3.62 14.99 -9.03
C ASP A 50 2.80 14.99 -7.73
N GLY A 51 3.16 14.11 -6.79
CA GLY A 51 2.43 13.91 -5.54
C GLY A 51 1.01 13.36 -5.73
N VAL A 52 0.12 13.74 -4.84
CA VAL A 52 -1.29 13.30 -4.86
C VAL A 52 -2.04 14.05 -5.96
N GLN A 53 -2.56 13.31 -6.93
CA GLN A 53 -3.38 13.83 -8.04
C GLN A 53 -4.87 13.50 -7.81
N SER A 54 -5.77 14.13 -8.60
CA SER A 54 -7.22 13.89 -8.51
C SER A 54 -7.59 12.42 -8.70
N HIS A 55 -6.85 11.71 -9.56
CA HIS A 55 -7.06 10.26 -9.76
C HIS A 55 -6.65 9.46 -8.51
N THR A 56 -5.57 9.83 -7.84
CA THR A 56 -5.15 9.23 -6.56
C THR A 56 -6.26 9.35 -5.52
N GLU A 57 -6.89 10.53 -5.40
CA GLU A 57 -8.02 10.75 -4.49
C GLU A 57 -9.23 9.88 -4.84
N THR A 58 -9.48 9.69 -6.14
CA THR A 58 -10.59 8.84 -6.60
C THR A 58 -10.36 7.38 -6.21
N LEU A 59 -9.14 6.85 -6.46
CA LEU A 59 -8.76 5.49 -6.03
C LEU A 59 -8.82 5.36 -4.51
N TRP A 60 -8.33 6.36 -3.78
CA TRP A 60 -8.35 6.37 -2.32
C TRP A 60 -9.77 6.30 -1.75
N ARG A 61 -10.71 7.07 -2.33
CA ARG A 61 -12.14 6.99 -1.96
C ARG A 61 -12.73 5.61 -2.20
N LEU A 62 -12.36 4.95 -3.29
CA LEU A 62 -12.78 3.58 -3.58
C LEU A 62 -12.20 2.59 -2.55
N LEU A 63 -10.89 2.65 -2.27
CA LEU A 63 -10.26 1.81 -1.23
C LEU A 63 -10.92 2.00 0.14
N ARG A 64 -11.29 3.24 0.47
CA ARG A 64 -12.01 3.56 1.70
C ARG A 64 -13.42 2.97 1.70
N ARG A 65 -14.16 3.11 0.59
CA ARG A 65 -15.52 2.59 0.42
C ARG A 65 -15.58 1.07 0.59
N TYR A 66 -14.60 0.37 0.05
CA TYR A 66 -14.50 -1.11 0.13
C TYR A 66 -13.74 -1.59 1.36
N HIS A 67 -13.33 -0.70 2.27
CA HIS A 67 -12.56 -1.01 3.48
C HIS A 67 -11.29 -1.80 3.24
N ILE A 68 -10.63 -1.61 2.08
CA ILE A 68 -9.41 -2.33 1.72
C ILE A 68 -8.22 -1.68 2.44
N PRO A 69 -7.46 -2.44 3.27
CA PRO A 69 -6.21 -1.97 3.84
C PRO A 69 -5.22 -1.60 2.74
N ALA A 70 -4.47 -0.51 2.92
CA ALA A 70 -3.63 0.02 1.87
C ALA A 70 -2.21 0.29 2.37
N PHE A 71 -1.26 -0.03 1.51
CA PHE A 71 0.13 0.37 1.55
C PHE A 71 0.37 1.43 0.49
N VAL A 72 1.35 2.30 0.68
CA VAL A 72 1.68 3.36 -0.28
C VAL A 72 3.13 3.23 -0.72
N PHE A 73 3.36 3.28 -2.03
CA PHE A 73 4.69 3.34 -2.59
C PHE A 73 4.86 4.65 -3.35
N ILE A 74 5.74 5.51 -2.87
CA ILE A 74 6.07 6.77 -3.52
C ILE A 74 7.24 6.54 -4.46
N ASN A 75 6.95 6.47 -5.75
CA ASN A 75 7.88 6.12 -6.81
C ASN A 75 8.53 7.35 -7.45
N LYS A 76 9.62 7.16 -8.19
CA LYS A 76 10.37 8.20 -8.91
C LYS A 76 11.07 9.21 -8.00
N MET A 77 11.55 8.75 -6.84
CA MET A 77 12.29 9.61 -5.89
C MET A 77 13.68 10.03 -6.39
N ASP A 78 14.12 9.49 -7.52
CA ASP A 78 15.33 9.88 -8.27
C ASP A 78 15.15 11.15 -9.10
N LEU A 79 13.92 11.61 -9.29
CA LEU A 79 13.59 12.79 -10.06
C LEU A 79 13.38 14.02 -9.17
N PRO A 80 13.62 15.24 -9.68
CA PRO A 80 13.32 16.47 -8.94
C PRO A 80 11.84 16.53 -8.55
N GLY A 81 11.58 16.83 -7.28
CA GLY A 81 10.21 16.91 -6.75
C GLY A 81 10.20 17.32 -5.28
N PRO A 82 9.02 17.28 -4.65
CA PRO A 82 8.89 17.50 -3.22
C PRO A 82 9.69 16.45 -2.44
N GLY A 83 10.23 16.83 -1.28
CA GLY A 83 10.88 15.89 -0.36
C GLY A 83 9.87 14.96 0.33
N LYS A 84 10.39 13.93 1.03
CA LYS A 84 9.58 12.93 1.74
C LYS A 84 8.55 13.56 2.69
N GLU A 85 8.97 14.51 3.52
CA GLU A 85 8.10 15.20 4.50
C GLU A 85 6.96 15.95 3.81
N ALA A 86 7.25 16.67 2.72
CA ALA A 86 6.24 17.38 1.96
C ALA A 86 5.23 16.42 1.31
N LEU A 87 5.68 15.26 0.84
CA LEU A 87 4.82 14.23 0.26
C LEU A 87 3.93 13.57 1.32
N LEU A 88 4.47 13.24 2.50
CA LEU A 88 3.68 12.73 3.63
C LEU A 88 2.63 13.74 4.09
N SER A 89 3.03 15.02 4.23
CA SER A 89 2.09 16.11 4.54
C SER A 89 0.98 16.24 3.50
N GLN A 90 1.32 16.12 2.22
CA GLN A 90 0.35 16.16 1.12
C GLN A 90 -0.61 14.96 1.15
N LEU A 91 -0.11 13.74 1.44
CA LEU A 91 -0.94 12.55 1.62
C LEU A 91 -1.94 12.76 2.76
N SER A 92 -1.46 13.19 3.93
CA SER A 92 -2.32 13.45 5.10
C SER A 92 -3.35 14.54 4.83
N HIS A 93 -2.95 15.64 4.20
CA HIS A 93 -3.87 16.75 3.91
C HIS A 93 -4.98 16.39 2.91
N ARG A 94 -4.65 15.58 1.88
CA ARG A 94 -5.60 15.27 0.79
C ARG A 94 -6.36 13.96 0.97
N LEU A 95 -5.76 12.98 1.65
CA LEU A 95 -6.32 11.63 1.75
C LEU A 95 -6.77 11.28 3.19
N GLY A 96 -6.35 12.05 4.19
CA GLY A 96 -6.62 11.84 5.62
C GLY A 96 -5.38 11.37 6.37
N ASP A 97 -5.47 11.24 7.68
CA ASP A 97 -4.35 10.89 8.55
C ASP A 97 -3.94 9.42 8.47
N GLY A 98 -2.82 9.07 9.12
CA GLY A 98 -2.36 7.69 9.27
C GLY A 98 -1.24 7.26 8.32
N PHE A 99 -0.69 8.15 7.47
CA PHE A 99 0.44 7.86 6.59
C PHE A 99 1.77 7.96 7.37
N VAL A 100 2.52 6.86 7.43
CA VAL A 100 3.78 6.77 8.18
C VAL A 100 4.89 6.23 7.28
N ASP A 101 6.10 6.85 7.33
CA ASP A 101 7.29 6.35 6.63
C ASP A 101 7.82 5.09 7.32
N PHE A 102 7.67 3.93 6.68
CA PHE A 102 8.18 2.65 7.17
C PHE A 102 9.66 2.43 6.82
N GLY A 103 10.25 3.29 6.01
CA GLY A 103 11.70 3.35 5.77
C GLY A 103 12.46 4.21 6.78
N ALA A 104 11.78 4.90 7.71
CA ALA A 104 12.39 5.66 8.79
C ALA A 104 13.00 4.76 9.87
N GLU A 105 13.85 5.34 10.72
CA GLU A 105 14.37 4.66 11.90
C GLU A 105 13.24 4.18 12.82
N GLN A 106 13.47 3.04 13.51
CA GLN A 106 12.41 2.38 14.29
C GLN A 106 11.77 3.33 15.33
N ALA A 107 12.58 4.09 16.05
CA ALA A 107 12.07 4.99 17.09
C ALA A 107 11.14 6.07 16.50
N GLU A 108 11.55 6.73 15.41
CA GLU A 108 10.76 7.75 14.72
C GLU A 108 9.46 7.16 14.16
N ARG A 109 9.56 5.99 13.55
CA ARG A 109 8.39 5.27 13.03
C ARG A 109 7.41 4.90 14.12
N ASP A 110 7.90 4.34 15.25
CA ASP A 110 7.04 3.89 16.35
C ASP A 110 6.35 5.08 17.03
N GLU A 111 7.01 6.24 17.16
CA GLU A 111 6.39 7.49 17.62
C GLU A 111 5.27 7.95 16.67
N ALA A 112 5.54 7.97 15.36
CA ALA A 112 4.54 8.34 14.35
C ALA A 112 3.33 7.37 14.36
N LEU A 113 3.57 6.06 14.52
CA LEU A 113 2.54 5.05 14.61
C LEU A 113 1.66 5.22 15.86
N ALA A 114 2.25 5.56 16.99
CA ALA A 114 1.53 5.81 18.24
C ALA A 114 0.52 6.96 18.12
N LEU A 115 0.82 7.96 17.29
CA LEU A 115 -0.10 9.08 17.03
C LEU A 115 -1.31 8.69 16.15
N CYS A 116 -1.23 7.55 15.44
CA CYS A 116 -2.27 7.14 14.50
C CYS A 116 -3.40 6.29 15.15
N ASP A 117 -3.12 5.62 16.27
CA ASP A 117 -4.07 4.67 16.89
C ASP A 117 -3.85 4.62 18.40
N GLU A 118 -4.93 4.80 19.19
CA GLU A 118 -4.87 4.82 20.67
C GLU A 118 -4.24 3.54 21.24
N ARG A 119 -4.50 2.36 20.65
CA ARG A 119 -3.93 1.10 21.12
C ARG A 119 -2.42 1.04 20.86
N LEU A 120 -1.94 1.62 19.76
CA LEU A 120 -0.51 1.74 19.49
C LEU A 120 0.15 2.71 20.48
N MET A 121 -0.53 3.81 20.84
CA MET A 121 -0.06 4.72 21.88
C MET A 121 0.07 4.02 23.24
N GLU A 122 -0.95 3.29 23.67
CA GLU A 122 -0.92 2.51 24.92
C GLU A 122 0.25 1.52 24.91
N LYS A 123 0.42 0.76 23.82
CA LYS A 123 1.52 -0.18 23.67
C LYS A 123 2.90 0.48 23.70
N MET A 124 3.03 1.62 23.05
CA MET A 124 4.28 2.39 23.05
C MET A 124 4.63 2.89 24.46
N LEU A 125 3.65 3.35 25.24
CA LEU A 125 3.84 3.79 26.62
C LEU A 125 4.21 2.62 27.55
N ASP A 126 3.64 1.44 27.34
CA ASP A 126 3.87 0.28 28.19
C ASP A 126 5.20 -0.44 27.88
N ALA A 127 5.52 -0.62 26.58
CA ALA A 127 6.63 -1.45 26.13
C ALA A 127 7.83 -0.65 25.56
N GLY A 128 7.65 0.63 25.27
CA GLY A 128 8.69 1.49 24.69
C GLY A 128 9.01 1.23 23.21
N SER A 129 8.34 0.24 22.58
CA SER A 129 8.49 -0.06 21.16
C SER A 129 7.29 -0.86 20.66
N LEU A 130 7.07 -0.84 19.33
CA LEU A 130 5.97 -1.53 18.68
C LEU A 130 6.47 -2.76 17.89
N THR A 131 5.72 -3.84 18.00
CA THR A 131 5.96 -5.07 17.21
C THR A 131 5.08 -5.10 15.96
N ALA A 132 5.41 -5.98 15.01
CA ALA A 132 4.56 -6.18 13.83
C ALA A 132 3.13 -6.61 14.22
N GLU A 133 2.99 -7.46 15.25
CA GLU A 133 1.68 -7.95 15.72
C GLU A 133 0.80 -6.82 16.32
N ASP A 134 1.41 -5.76 16.85
CA ASP A 134 0.69 -4.58 17.33
C ASP A 134 0.21 -3.71 16.15
N ILE A 135 1.04 -3.58 15.10
CA ILE A 135 0.81 -2.70 13.94
C ILE A 135 -0.22 -3.29 12.96
N ILE A 136 -0.21 -4.60 12.71
CA ILE A 136 -1.08 -5.26 11.72
C ILE A 136 -2.57 -4.95 11.93
N PRO A 137 -3.12 -5.01 13.16
CA PRO A 137 -4.52 -4.66 13.37
C PRO A 137 -4.85 -3.20 13.04
N ALA A 138 -3.92 -2.26 13.22
CA ALA A 138 -4.13 -0.85 12.88
C ALA A 138 -4.14 -0.63 11.35
N ILE A 139 -3.28 -1.36 10.60
CA ILE A 139 -3.33 -1.39 9.13
C ILE A 139 -4.66 -1.98 8.66
N ALA A 140 -5.09 -3.12 9.22
CA ALA A 140 -6.33 -3.79 8.85
C ALA A 140 -7.56 -2.89 9.10
N ARG A 141 -7.56 -2.10 10.17
CA ARG A 141 -8.62 -1.10 10.47
C ARG A 141 -8.48 0.19 9.68
N ARG A 142 -7.45 0.34 8.85
CA ARG A 142 -7.15 1.55 8.07
C ARG A 142 -6.88 2.79 8.95
N HIS A 143 -6.27 2.60 10.11
CA HIS A 143 -5.76 3.68 10.96
C HIS A 143 -4.31 4.01 10.61
N VAL A 144 -3.58 3.04 10.05
CA VAL A 144 -2.19 3.19 9.60
C VAL A 144 -2.07 2.80 8.14
N PHE A 145 -1.33 3.60 7.38
CA PHE A 145 -1.00 3.39 5.97
C PHE A 145 0.52 3.44 5.81
N PRO A 146 1.18 2.27 5.78
CA PRO A 146 2.61 2.20 5.60
C PRO A 146 3.05 2.80 4.27
N CYS A 147 4.04 3.70 4.30
CA CYS A 147 4.61 4.37 3.15
C CYS A 147 6.07 3.95 2.94
N TRP A 148 6.45 3.68 1.69
CA TRP A 148 7.84 3.53 1.26
C TRP A 148 8.13 4.49 0.13
N PHE A 149 9.36 4.97 0.10
CA PHE A 149 9.85 5.90 -0.91
C PHE A 149 10.94 5.22 -1.72
N GLY A 150 10.84 5.27 -3.06
CA GLY A 150 11.81 4.55 -3.84
C GLY A 150 11.80 4.85 -5.33
N VAL A 151 12.51 3.99 -6.06
CA VAL A 151 12.68 4.02 -7.51
C VAL A 151 12.45 2.62 -8.05
N ALA A 152 11.29 2.40 -8.65
CA ALA A 152 10.90 1.09 -9.19
C ALA A 152 11.40 0.84 -10.62
N LEU A 153 12.07 1.79 -11.26
CA LEU A 153 12.65 1.65 -12.58
C LEU A 153 14.17 1.73 -12.51
N GLN A 154 14.86 0.64 -12.84
CA GLN A 154 16.30 0.67 -12.98
C GLN A 154 16.70 1.51 -14.19
N ARG A 155 17.55 2.53 -13.98
CA ARG A 155 18.16 3.34 -15.02
C ARG A 155 19.65 3.08 -15.01
N GLU A 156 20.29 3.09 -16.19
CA GLU A 156 21.72 2.77 -16.35
C GLU A 156 22.66 3.56 -15.42
N ASN A 157 22.23 4.75 -14.95
CA ASN A 157 23.03 5.63 -14.08
C ASN A 157 22.44 5.87 -12.68
N ALA A 158 21.41 5.14 -12.25
CA ALA A 158 20.62 5.46 -11.05
C ALA A 158 20.74 4.43 -9.90
N GLY A 159 21.78 3.63 -9.84
CA GLY A 159 22.05 2.77 -8.68
C GLY A 159 21.07 1.60 -8.45
N GLY A 160 20.17 1.31 -9.39
CA GLY A 160 19.23 0.18 -9.30
C GLY A 160 17.85 0.52 -8.72
N LEU A 161 17.09 -0.51 -8.36
CA LEU A 161 15.82 -0.39 -7.65
C LEU A 161 16.08 0.05 -6.21
N GLN A 162 15.26 0.97 -5.69
CA GLN A 162 15.35 1.45 -4.30
C GLN A 162 13.95 1.40 -3.69
N GLY A 163 13.87 0.96 -2.43
CA GLY A 163 12.62 0.92 -1.66
C GLY A 163 11.66 -0.21 -2.07
N VAL A 164 11.93 -0.95 -3.15
CA VAL A 164 11.06 -2.03 -3.64
C VAL A 164 11.22 -3.28 -2.78
N ASP A 165 12.43 -3.63 -2.43
CA ASP A 165 12.70 -4.80 -1.57
C ASP A 165 12.13 -4.56 -0.18
N GLU A 166 12.27 -3.36 0.37
CA GLU A 166 11.72 -2.94 1.65
C GLU A 166 10.16 -2.98 1.64
N LEU A 167 9.53 -2.56 0.52
CA LEU A 167 8.08 -2.71 0.34
C LEU A 167 7.68 -4.20 0.35
N LEU A 168 8.40 -5.06 -0.39
CA LEU A 168 8.09 -6.49 -0.47
C LEU A 168 8.26 -7.19 0.89
N GLU A 169 9.32 -6.87 1.62
CA GLU A 169 9.52 -7.31 3.01
C GLU A 169 8.41 -6.80 3.93
N GLY A 170 8.00 -5.55 3.75
CA GLY A 170 6.89 -4.94 4.47
C GLY A 170 5.57 -5.67 4.19
N LEU A 171 5.28 -6.01 2.95
CA LEU A 171 4.10 -6.81 2.59
C LEU A 171 4.15 -8.19 3.25
N ASP A 172 5.29 -8.90 3.22
CA ASP A 172 5.43 -10.20 3.87
C ASP A 172 5.26 -10.11 5.39
N ARG A 173 5.72 -9.03 6.00
CA ARG A 173 5.69 -8.81 7.45
C ARG A 173 4.33 -8.36 7.97
N TYR A 174 3.66 -7.46 7.26
CA TYR A 174 2.48 -6.74 7.78
C TYR A 174 1.15 -7.19 7.14
N THR A 175 1.16 -8.13 6.20
CA THR A 175 -0.09 -8.73 5.70
C THR A 175 -0.40 -10.04 6.40
N ARG A 176 -1.66 -10.40 6.38
CA ARG A 176 -2.15 -11.70 6.83
C ARG A 176 -3.11 -12.24 5.78
N ALA A 177 -3.01 -13.53 5.50
CA ALA A 177 -3.97 -14.20 4.64
C ALA A 177 -5.36 -14.16 5.28
N ALA A 178 -6.38 -13.97 4.45
CA ALA A 178 -7.76 -14.13 4.92
C ALA A 178 -7.97 -15.57 5.46
N PRO A 179 -8.73 -15.74 6.54
CA PRO A 179 -9.01 -17.06 7.07
C PRO A 179 -9.71 -17.91 6.00
N ALA A 180 -9.28 -19.16 5.87
CA ALA A 180 -9.93 -20.11 4.98
C ALA A 180 -11.39 -20.34 5.41
N LEU A 181 -12.31 -20.26 4.46
CA LEU A 181 -13.71 -20.61 4.72
C LEU A 181 -13.85 -22.13 4.85
N GLU A 182 -14.71 -22.60 5.76
CA GLU A 182 -15.03 -24.02 5.91
C GLU A 182 -15.74 -24.59 4.66
N ALA A 183 -16.53 -23.76 3.99
CA ALA A 183 -17.22 -24.12 2.75
C ALA A 183 -16.53 -23.45 1.56
N PHE A 184 -16.55 -24.14 0.41
CA PHE A 184 -16.07 -23.54 -0.85
C PHE A 184 -16.90 -22.30 -1.20
N GLY A 185 -16.21 -21.20 -1.48
CA GLY A 185 -16.79 -19.96 -1.97
C GLY A 185 -15.86 -19.32 -2.99
N ALA A 186 -16.43 -18.74 -4.03
CA ALA A 186 -15.69 -18.03 -5.06
C ALA A 186 -16.44 -16.80 -5.52
N ARG A 187 -15.70 -15.76 -5.89
CA ARG A 187 -16.24 -14.56 -6.55
C ARG A 187 -15.59 -14.40 -7.91
N VAL A 188 -16.39 -14.38 -8.96
CA VAL A 188 -15.93 -14.11 -10.31
C VAL A 188 -15.77 -12.60 -10.47
N PHE A 189 -14.55 -12.12 -10.71
CA PHE A 189 -14.25 -10.70 -10.95
C PHE A 189 -13.87 -10.41 -12.40
N LYS A 190 -13.46 -11.45 -13.15
CA LYS A 190 -13.08 -11.34 -14.56
C LYS A 190 -13.42 -12.63 -15.30
N VAL A 191 -13.89 -12.48 -16.54
CA VAL A 191 -14.03 -13.57 -17.50
C VAL A 191 -13.21 -13.21 -18.73
N SER A 192 -12.31 -14.09 -19.17
CA SER A 192 -11.53 -13.98 -20.40
C SER A 192 -11.79 -15.23 -21.26
N GLN A 193 -11.78 -15.04 -22.55
CA GLN A 193 -11.80 -16.17 -23.51
C GLN A 193 -10.37 -16.35 -23.97
N ASP A 194 -9.83 -17.56 -23.83
CA ASP A 194 -8.54 -17.92 -24.43
C ASP A 194 -8.76 -18.07 -25.94
N GLU A 195 -7.91 -17.42 -26.73
CA GLU A 195 -7.85 -17.58 -28.20
C GLU A 195 -7.01 -18.80 -28.58
#